data_ad9395cffbad1e324f9e099d0ac148aa
#
_entry.id   ad9395cffbad1e324f9e099d0ac148aa
#
_cell.length_a   1.000
_cell.length_b   1.000
_cell.length_c   1.000
_cell.angle_alpha   90.00
_cell.angle_beta   90.00
_cell.angle_gamma   90.00
#
_symmetry.space_group_name_H-M   'P 1'
#
loop_
_entity.id
_entity.type
_entity.pdbx_description
1 polymer ?
#
loop_
_entity_poly.entity_id
_entity_poly.type
_entity_poly.pdbx_seq_one_letter_code
_entity_poly.pdbx_strand_id
1 'polypeptide(L)'
;MMNKSAIDWCDFSWNPVTGCNFGCEYCYARRQATRFAGNARLNMTNEQLKTDTAGLYILEQPFKNYNGAVLPFPAGFAPTFHKYRLGDPAKKKKPANIFVCSMADLFGNWIPEEWIEAVFEACKAAPQHNYLFLTKNPGRYQTLAAAGKLPELPNFWYGSSITGPENSFWWSEYHHTFVSYEPMLKPLGIADGDAAAKVDWIIAGAETENIEIHH
;
A
#
# COMPACT_ATOMS: atom_id res chain seq x y z
N MET A 1 -5.48 7.61 -9.63
CA MET A 1 -4.55 8.65 -10.12
C MET A 1 -3.21 8.41 -9.46
N MET A 2 -2.16 8.50 -10.25
CA MET A 2 -0.78 8.42 -9.76
C MET A 2 -0.32 9.83 -9.38
N ASN A 3 0.11 10.03 -8.13
CA ASN A 3 0.48 11.35 -7.61
C ASN A 3 1.99 11.41 -7.38
N LYS A 4 2.60 12.59 -7.62
CA LYS A 4 3.99 12.83 -7.19
C LYS A 4 4.07 12.64 -5.68
N SER A 5 5.08 11.90 -5.23
CA SER A 5 5.27 11.59 -3.81
C SER A 5 6.11 12.67 -3.12
N ALA A 6 5.84 12.88 -1.83
CA ALA A 6 6.74 13.58 -0.94
C ALA A 6 7.60 12.60 -0.10
N ILE A 7 7.44 11.30 -0.32
CA ILE A 7 8.22 10.24 0.33
C ILE A 7 9.55 10.13 -0.39
N ASP A 8 10.66 10.24 0.32
CA ASP A 8 12.01 10.39 -0.26
C ASP A 8 12.47 9.20 -1.10
N TRP A 9 11.97 8.00 -0.81
CA TRP A 9 12.38 6.77 -1.48
C TRP A 9 11.51 6.38 -2.69
N CYS A 10 10.53 7.21 -3.10
CA CYS A 10 9.74 6.98 -4.31
C CYS A 10 9.38 8.28 -5.03
N ASP A 11 9.25 8.22 -6.36
CA ASP A 11 8.87 9.37 -7.19
C ASP A 11 7.35 9.61 -7.18
N PHE A 12 6.57 8.53 -7.15
CA PHE A 12 5.12 8.57 -7.22
C PHE A 12 4.49 7.57 -6.25
N SER A 13 3.30 7.89 -5.76
CA SER A 13 2.39 6.93 -5.15
C SER A 13 1.24 6.62 -6.11
N TRP A 14 0.90 5.33 -6.19
CA TRP A 14 -0.21 4.82 -6.99
C TRP A 14 -1.10 3.93 -6.13
N ASN A 15 -2.38 4.30 -6.03
CA ASN A 15 -3.33 3.71 -5.11
C ASN A 15 -4.52 3.09 -5.86
N PRO A 16 -4.35 1.92 -6.52
CA PRO A 16 -5.46 1.15 -7.09
C PRO A 16 -6.34 0.55 -6.00
N VAL A 17 -5.78 0.29 -4.82
CA VAL A 17 -6.52 -0.06 -3.61
C VAL A 17 -6.30 1.02 -2.57
N THR A 18 -7.35 1.37 -1.82
CA THR A 18 -7.30 2.27 -0.67
C THR A 18 -8.00 1.64 0.52
N GLY A 19 -7.67 2.09 1.74
CA GLY A 19 -8.27 1.57 2.97
C GLY A 19 -7.56 0.34 3.53
N CYS A 20 -7.60 0.20 4.87
CA CYS A 20 -6.83 -0.79 5.60
C CYS A 20 -7.48 -1.09 6.95
N ASN A 21 -7.42 -2.36 7.39
CA ASN A 21 -8.04 -2.83 8.62
C ASN A 21 -7.06 -3.04 9.79
N PHE A 22 -5.75 -2.74 9.64
CA PHE A 22 -4.77 -2.92 10.72
C PHE A 22 -4.99 -2.03 11.96
N GLY A 23 -5.62 -0.87 11.81
CA GLY A 23 -5.97 -0.03 12.97
C GLY A 23 -4.78 0.71 13.61
N CYS A 24 -3.65 0.89 12.93
CA CYS A 24 -2.48 1.59 13.46
C CYS A 24 -2.85 3.02 13.95
N GLU A 25 -2.44 3.39 15.17
CA GLU A 25 -2.73 4.70 15.77
C GLU A 25 -2.04 5.84 15.02
N TYR A 26 -0.82 5.62 14.54
CA TYR A 26 -0.01 6.58 13.78
C TYR A 26 -0.35 6.64 12.28
N CYS A 27 -1.45 6.05 11.82
CA CYS A 27 -1.75 5.90 10.39
C CYS A 27 -2.12 7.23 9.72
N TYR A 28 -1.18 7.83 8.97
CA TYR A 28 -1.42 9.03 8.19
C TYR A 28 -2.48 8.83 7.09
N ALA A 29 -2.50 7.64 6.48
CA ALA A 29 -3.42 7.31 5.40
C ALA A 29 -4.88 7.33 5.87
N ARG A 30 -5.15 6.82 7.09
CA ARG A 30 -6.50 6.88 7.70
C ARG A 30 -6.93 8.33 7.91
N ARG A 31 -6.06 9.19 8.44
CA ARG A 31 -6.38 10.62 8.65
C ARG A 31 -6.68 11.33 7.34
N GLN A 32 -5.86 11.10 6.31
CA GLN A 32 -6.11 11.68 4.98
C GLN A 32 -7.41 11.16 4.36
N ALA A 33 -7.64 9.84 4.39
CA ALA A 33 -8.86 9.26 3.84
C ALA A 33 -10.10 9.81 4.52
N THR A 34 -10.11 9.92 5.85
CA THR A 34 -11.22 10.51 6.62
C THR A 34 -11.46 11.97 6.24
N ARG A 35 -10.40 12.78 6.08
CA ARG A 35 -10.49 14.19 5.70
C ARG A 35 -11.12 14.40 4.32
N PHE A 36 -10.83 13.50 3.36
CA PHE A 36 -11.25 13.64 1.96
C PHE A 36 -12.37 12.70 1.53
N ALA A 37 -13.02 12.02 2.48
CA ALA A 37 -14.15 11.12 2.22
C ALA A 37 -15.47 11.86 1.95
N GLY A 38 -15.61 13.09 2.39
CA GLY A 38 -16.93 13.73 2.48
C GLY A 38 -17.81 13.01 3.49
N ASN A 39 -19.09 12.75 3.15
CA ASN A 39 -19.97 11.95 3.99
C ASN A 39 -19.89 10.46 3.56
N ALA A 40 -18.91 9.72 4.13
CA ALA A 40 -18.69 8.32 3.77
C ALA A 40 -19.94 7.45 3.98
N ARG A 41 -20.73 7.65 5.03
CA ARG A 41 -21.95 6.88 5.28
C ARG A 41 -22.98 7.04 4.16
N LEU A 42 -23.17 8.27 3.67
CA LEU A 42 -24.05 8.55 2.55
C LEU A 42 -23.49 7.99 1.24
N ASN A 43 -22.18 8.11 1.03
CA ASN A 43 -21.53 7.59 -0.16
C ASN A 43 -21.69 6.07 -0.29
N MET A 44 -21.61 5.33 0.84
CA MET A 44 -21.74 3.87 0.87
C MET A 44 -23.13 3.36 0.44
N THR A 45 -24.16 4.21 0.46
CA THR A 45 -25.50 3.88 -0.06
C THR A 45 -25.66 4.17 -1.55
N ASN A 46 -24.64 4.72 -2.20
CA ASN A 46 -24.69 5.11 -3.62
C ASN A 46 -24.31 3.93 -4.51
N GLU A 47 -25.09 3.68 -5.57
CA GLU A 47 -24.89 2.59 -6.53
C GLU A 47 -23.54 2.64 -7.29
N GLN A 48 -22.88 3.79 -7.32
CA GLN A 48 -21.52 3.90 -7.88
C GLN A 48 -20.49 3.08 -7.08
N LEU A 49 -20.75 2.86 -5.78
CA LEU A 49 -19.87 2.14 -4.87
C LEU A 49 -20.41 0.72 -4.69
N LYS A 50 -20.03 -0.16 -5.61
CA LYS A 50 -20.42 -1.57 -5.56
C LYS A 50 -19.65 -2.32 -4.47
N THR A 51 -20.19 -3.44 -4.02
CA THR A 51 -19.49 -4.38 -3.14
C THR A 51 -19.26 -5.71 -3.86
N ASP A 52 -18.15 -6.37 -3.53
CA ASP A 52 -17.91 -7.76 -3.91
C ASP A 52 -18.64 -8.74 -2.98
N THR A 53 -18.43 -10.04 -3.19
CA THR A 53 -19.03 -11.11 -2.38
C THR A 53 -18.57 -11.11 -0.92
N ALA A 54 -17.42 -10.51 -0.62
CA ALA A 54 -16.88 -10.33 0.74
C ALA A 54 -17.34 -9.01 1.39
N GLY A 55 -18.14 -8.20 0.70
CA GLY A 55 -18.61 -6.90 1.18
C GLY A 55 -17.56 -5.78 1.06
N LEU A 56 -16.50 -5.99 0.28
CA LEU A 56 -15.48 -4.97 0.01
C LEU A 56 -15.89 -4.08 -1.15
N TYR A 57 -15.54 -2.81 -1.10
CA TYR A 57 -15.97 -1.83 -2.09
C TYR A 57 -15.20 -1.87 -3.39
N ILE A 58 -15.91 -1.71 -4.52
CA ILE A 58 -15.34 -1.66 -5.87
C ILE A 58 -15.85 -0.43 -6.61
N LEU A 59 -14.93 0.27 -7.27
CA LEU A 59 -15.18 1.41 -8.15
C LEU A 59 -14.68 1.12 -9.56
N GLU A 60 -15.61 1.01 -10.52
CA GLU A 60 -15.30 0.88 -11.95
C GLU A 60 -14.93 2.24 -12.57
N GLN A 61 -15.44 3.34 -12.00
CA GLN A 61 -15.22 4.72 -12.41
C GLN A 61 -14.96 5.62 -11.20
N PRO A 62 -14.38 6.82 -11.37
CA PRO A 62 -14.25 7.78 -10.29
C PRO A 62 -15.59 8.10 -9.64
N PHE A 63 -15.68 7.96 -8.31
CA PHE A 63 -16.88 8.29 -7.57
C PHE A 63 -17.13 9.80 -7.59
N LYS A 64 -18.35 10.19 -7.95
CA LYS A 64 -18.79 11.60 -7.92
C LYS A 64 -19.88 11.76 -6.88
N ASN A 65 -19.71 12.74 -5.99
CA ASN A 65 -20.75 13.11 -5.04
C ASN A 65 -21.90 13.82 -5.77
N TYR A 66 -22.97 14.14 -5.01
CA TYR A 66 -24.16 14.83 -5.55
C TYR A 66 -23.88 16.19 -6.21
N ASN A 67 -22.76 16.85 -5.88
CA ASN A 67 -22.32 18.09 -6.50
C ASN A 67 -21.40 17.85 -7.73
N GLY A 68 -21.20 16.60 -8.15
CA GLY A 68 -20.29 16.25 -9.26
C GLY A 68 -18.81 16.25 -8.91
N ALA A 69 -18.42 16.54 -7.66
CA ALA A 69 -17.03 16.50 -7.24
C ALA A 69 -16.54 15.06 -7.08
N VAL A 70 -15.34 14.78 -7.61
CA VAL A 70 -14.70 13.47 -7.45
C VAL A 70 -14.15 13.31 -6.04
N LEU A 71 -14.59 12.25 -5.35
CA LEU A 71 -14.07 11.89 -4.04
C LEU A 71 -13.04 10.76 -4.16
N PRO A 72 -11.81 10.98 -3.70
CA PRO A 72 -10.74 9.97 -3.78
C PRO A 72 -10.94 8.79 -2.81
N PHE A 73 -11.70 8.98 -1.72
CA PHE A 73 -11.96 8.00 -0.66
C PHE A 73 -13.45 7.95 -0.28
N PRO A 74 -14.36 7.58 -1.21
CA PRO A 74 -15.80 7.66 -0.95
C PRO A 74 -16.28 6.76 0.20
N ALA A 75 -15.62 5.63 0.45
CA ALA A 75 -15.89 4.74 1.57
C ALA A 75 -15.04 5.05 2.82
N GLY A 76 -14.47 6.26 2.91
CA GLY A 76 -13.54 6.61 3.99
C GLY A 76 -12.27 5.76 3.94
N PHE A 77 -11.98 5.03 5.02
CA PHE A 77 -10.83 4.15 5.10
C PHE A 77 -11.20 2.65 5.03
N ALA A 78 -12.41 2.33 4.56
CA ALA A 78 -12.78 0.95 4.24
C ALA A 78 -12.05 0.47 2.98
N PRO A 79 -11.59 -0.80 2.92
CA PRO A 79 -10.91 -1.33 1.75
C PRO A 79 -11.73 -1.16 0.47
N THR A 80 -11.15 -0.50 -0.52
CA THR A 80 -11.84 -0.12 -1.77
C THR A 80 -10.91 -0.34 -2.96
N PHE A 81 -11.38 -1.10 -3.96
CA PHE A 81 -10.68 -1.33 -5.22
C PHE A 81 -11.12 -0.32 -6.28
N HIS A 82 -10.20 0.50 -6.73
CA HIS A 82 -10.41 1.50 -7.77
C HIS A 82 -9.93 0.95 -9.13
N LYS A 83 -10.70 0.08 -9.76
CA LYS A 83 -10.31 -0.59 -11.01
C LYS A 83 -9.92 0.38 -12.13
N TYR A 84 -10.58 1.53 -12.21
CA TYR A 84 -10.26 2.57 -13.18
C TYR A 84 -8.84 3.15 -13.06
N ARG A 85 -8.14 2.91 -11.93
CA ARG A 85 -6.76 3.36 -11.71
C ARG A 85 -5.71 2.36 -12.22
N LEU A 86 -6.11 1.13 -12.57
CA LEU A 86 -5.16 0.09 -13.00
C LEU A 86 -4.33 0.52 -14.21
N GLY A 87 -4.90 1.27 -15.15
CA GLY A 87 -4.17 1.76 -16.32
C GLY A 87 -3.28 2.99 -16.08
N ASP A 88 -3.18 3.52 -14.85
CA ASP A 88 -2.43 4.76 -14.62
C ASP A 88 -0.90 4.63 -14.82
N PRO A 89 -0.22 3.55 -14.39
CA PRO A 89 1.22 3.38 -14.66
C PRO A 89 1.57 3.40 -16.14
N ALA A 90 0.78 2.75 -16.99
CA ALA A 90 1.01 2.67 -18.43
C ALA A 90 0.92 4.03 -19.16
N LYS A 91 0.23 5.01 -18.58
CA LYS A 91 0.13 6.37 -19.12
C LYS A 91 1.42 7.17 -18.92
N LYS A 92 2.24 6.80 -17.93
CA LYS A 92 3.51 7.46 -17.65
C LYS A 92 4.65 6.80 -18.44
N LYS A 93 5.26 7.54 -19.38
CA LYS A 93 6.30 6.99 -20.26
C LYS A 93 7.70 6.99 -19.65
N LYS A 94 8.03 8.01 -18.83
CA LYS A 94 9.33 8.10 -18.17
C LYS A 94 9.42 7.13 -16.99
N PRO A 95 10.51 6.33 -16.89
CA PRO A 95 10.76 5.48 -15.73
C PRO A 95 10.59 6.22 -14.40
N ALA A 96 10.14 5.52 -13.39
CA ALA A 96 9.96 6.06 -12.05
C ALA A 96 9.89 4.94 -11.00
N ASN A 97 10.22 5.27 -9.77
CA ASN A 97 9.97 4.44 -8.59
C ASN A 97 8.56 4.72 -8.08
N ILE A 98 7.70 3.72 -8.09
CA ILE A 98 6.27 3.85 -7.74
C ILE A 98 5.98 3.08 -6.46
N PHE A 99 5.58 3.79 -5.40
CA PHE A 99 5.04 3.17 -4.20
C PHE A 99 3.58 2.74 -4.46
N VAL A 100 3.36 1.44 -4.43
CA VAL A 100 2.04 0.84 -4.70
C VAL A 100 1.24 0.77 -3.41
N CYS A 101 0.04 1.33 -3.43
CA CYS A 101 -0.90 1.32 -2.30
C CYS A 101 -0.40 2.01 -1.03
N SER A 102 0.20 3.20 -1.14
CA SER A 102 0.55 4.03 0.03
C SER A 102 -0.65 4.35 0.95
N MET A 103 -1.88 4.21 0.45
CA MET A 103 -3.14 4.46 1.16
C MET A 103 -3.88 3.17 1.54
N ALA A 104 -3.21 2.01 1.48
CA ALA A 104 -3.75 0.70 1.85
C ALA A 104 -2.62 -0.23 2.27
N ASP A 105 -2.96 -1.43 2.75
CA ASP A 105 -2.07 -2.59 2.73
C ASP A 105 -2.64 -3.61 1.74
N LEU A 106 -2.00 -3.71 0.56
CA LEU A 106 -2.44 -4.58 -0.54
C LEU A 106 -2.37 -6.07 -0.15
N PHE A 107 -1.53 -6.42 0.81
CA PHE A 107 -1.33 -7.81 1.25
C PHE A 107 -2.01 -8.10 2.60
N GLY A 108 -2.89 -7.23 3.06
CA GLY A 108 -3.75 -7.50 4.22
C GLY A 108 -4.63 -8.73 3.99
N ASN A 109 -4.91 -9.49 5.05
CA ASN A 109 -5.69 -10.75 4.96
C ASN A 109 -7.10 -10.58 4.40
N TRP A 110 -7.64 -9.37 4.47
CA TRP A 110 -8.97 -9.01 3.93
C TRP A 110 -8.95 -8.72 2.43
N ILE A 111 -7.77 -8.55 1.81
CA ILE A 111 -7.68 -8.25 0.37
C ILE A 111 -7.79 -9.54 -0.43
N PRO A 112 -8.78 -9.64 -1.35
CA PRO A 112 -8.90 -10.76 -2.26
C PRO A 112 -7.67 -10.93 -3.15
N GLU A 113 -7.31 -12.16 -3.44
CA GLU A 113 -6.12 -12.48 -4.24
C GLU A 113 -6.24 -11.94 -5.66
N GLU A 114 -7.44 -11.95 -6.23
CA GLU A 114 -7.73 -11.39 -7.55
C GLU A 114 -7.46 -9.88 -7.64
N TRP A 115 -7.53 -9.12 -6.52
CA TRP A 115 -7.15 -7.71 -6.52
C TRP A 115 -5.63 -7.55 -6.60
N ILE A 116 -4.89 -8.41 -5.88
CA ILE A 116 -3.41 -8.45 -5.91
C ILE A 116 -2.94 -8.80 -7.31
N GLU A 117 -3.51 -9.85 -7.91
CA GLU A 117 -3.22 -10.29 -9.27
C GLU A 117 -3.49 -9.18 -10.29
N ALA A 118 -4.63 -8.50 -10.22
CA ALA A 118 -4.95 -7.39 -11.11
C ALA A 118 -3.96 -6.22 -10.99
N VAL A 119 -3.47 -5.94 -9.78
CA VAL A 119 -2.42 -4.93 -9.56
C VAL A 119 -1.09 -5.37 -10.16
N PHE A 120 -0.69 -6.64 -10.01
CA PHE A 120 0.53 -7.16 -10.62
C PHE A 120 0.46 -7.11 -12.14
N GLU A 121 -0.67 -7.47 -12.75
CA GLU A 121 -0.84 -7.38 -14.21
C GLU A 121 -0.74 -5.93 -14.71
N ALA A 122 -1.30 -4.98 -13.98
CA ALA A 122 -1.15 -3.56 -14.31
C ALA A 122 0.32 -3.09 -14.22
N CYS A 123 1.10 -3.60 -13.26
CA CYS A 123 2.53 -3.33 -13.16
C CYS A 123 3.31 -3.97 -14.33
N LYS A 124 3.03 -5.22 -14.67
CA LYS A 124 3.64 -5.93 -15.80
C LYS A 124 3.37 -5.23 -17.14
N ALA A 125 2.20 -4.61 -17.30
CA ALA A 125 1.83 -3.83 -18.47
C ALA A 125 2.62 -2.51 -18.63
N ALA A 126 3.36 -2.09 -17.59
CA ALA A 126 4.20 -0.89 -17.60
C ALA A 126 5.60 -1.18 -17.02
N PRO A 127 6.40 -2.02 -17.68
CA PRO A 127 7.65 -2.57 -17.16
C PRO A 127 8.79 -1.54 -17.02
N GLN A 128 8.60 -0.32 -17.52
CA GLN A 128 9.59 0.76 -17.42
C GLN A 128 9.70 1.34 -16.00
N HIS A 129 8.81 1.00 -15.06
CA HIS A 129 8.81 1.49 -13.69
C HIS A 129 9.33 0.45 -12.72
N ASN A 130 9.91 0.90 -11.60
CA ASN A 130 10.09 0.06 -10.41
C ASN A 130 8.86 0.19 -9.52
N TYR A 131 8.38 -0.94 -9.00
CA TYR A 131 7.21 -1.02 -8.15
C TYR A 131 7.61 -1.45 -6.75
N LEU A 132 7.35 -0.60 -5.77
CA LEU A 132 7.65 -0.85 -4.38
C LEU A 132 6.35 -1.20 -3.66
N PHE A 133 6.25 -2.44 -3.23
CA PHE A 133 5.14 -2.95 -2.43
C PHE A 133 5.55 -2.95 -0.96
N LEU A 134 4.66 -2.55 -0.06
CA LEU A 134 4.95 -2.52 1.37
C LEU A 134 3.77 -3.09 2.15
N THR A 135 4.05 -3.98 3.13
CA THR A 135 3.01 -4.60 3.95
C THR A 135 3.43 -4.77 5.42
N LYS A 136 2.45 -4.79 6.30
CA LYS A 136 2.58 -5.25 7.69
C LYS A 136 2.24 -6.74 7.87
N ASN A 137 1.92 -7.42 6.75
CA ASN A 137 1.62 -8.86 6.70
C ASN A 137 2.59 -9.61 5.78
N PRO A 138 3.89 -9.71 6.16
CA PRO A 138 4.90 -10.36 5.32
C PRO A 138 4.62 -11.85 5.07
N GLY A 139 3.86 -12.53 5.92
CA GLY A 139 3.41 -13.90 5.70
C GLY A 139 2.58 -14.09 4.42
N ARG A 140 1.92 -13.03 3.93
CA ARG A 140 1.21 -13.08 2.65
C ARG A 140 2.17 -13.21 1.46
N TYR A 141 3.34 -12.56 1.49
CA TYR A 141 4.38 -12.76 0.48
C TYR A 141 4.84 -14.21 0.45
N GLN A 142 5.13 -14.79 1.62
CA GLN A 142 5.53 -16.19 1.74
C GLN A 142 4.49 -17.13 1.13
N THR A 143 3.20 -16.91 1.44
CA THR A 143 2.10 -17.72 0.90
C THR A 143 2.01 -17.61 -0.62
N LEU A 144 2.07 -16.39 -1.16
CA LEU A 144 1.99 -16.15 -2.60
C LEU A 144 3.22 -16.70 -3.34
N ALA A 145 4.42 -16.56 -2.76
CA ALA A 145 5.65 -17.11 -3.34
C ALA A 145 5.61 -18.65 -3.38
N ALA A 146 5.20 -19.30 -2.29
CA ALA A 146 5.06 -20.75 -2.23
C ALA A 146 4.02 -21.28 -3.25
N ALA A 147 3.02 -20.49 -3.59
CA ALA A 147 2.01 -20.80 -4.61
C ALA A 147 2.43 -20.45 -6.05
N GLY A 148 3.64 -19.88 -6.26
CA GLY A 148 4.11 -19.41 -7.57
C GLY A 148 3.33 -18.17 -8.09
N LYS A 149 2.69 -17.41 -7.19
CA LYS A 149 1.84 -16.27 -7.50
C LYS A 149 2.47 -14.91 -7.18
N LEU A 150 3.64 -14.90 -6.56
CA LEU A 150 4.41 -13.68 -6.34
C LEU A 150 5.40 -13.50 -7.49
N PRO A 151 5.28 -12.46 -8.33
CA PRO A 151 6.13 -12.28 -9.50
C PRO A 151 7.63 -12.10 -9.16
N GLU A 152 8.51 -12.87 -9.79
CA GLU A 152 9.96 -12.74 -9.71
C GLU A 152 10.46 -11.83 -10.84
N LEU A 153 10.29 -10.52 -10.67
CA LEU A 153 10.65 -9.52 -11.68
C LEU A 153 11.66 -8.52 -11.13
N PRO A 154 12.69 -8.12 -11.90
CA PRO A 154 13.78 -7.27 -11.43
C PRO A 154 13.34 -5.86 -11.05
N ASN A 155 12.16 -5.44 -11.45
CA ASN A 155 11.57 -4.14 -11.14
C ASN A 155 10.47 -4.20 -10.07
N PHE A 156 10.28 -5.36 -9.41
CA PHE A 156 9.34 -5.52 -8.29
C PHE A 156 10.11 -5.67 -6.97
N TRP A 157 9.76 -4.84 -6.00
CA TRP A 157 10.39 -4.77 -4.69
C TRP A 157 9.36 -5.02 -3.60
N TYR A 158 9.61 -6.01 -2.75
CA TYR A 158 8.67 -6.47 -1.72
C TYR A 158 9.16 -6.08 -0.33
N GLY A 159 8.51 -5.09 0.26
CA GLY A 159 8.88 -4.52 1.54
C GLY A 159 8.02 -5.00 2.70
N SER A 160 8.66 -5.14 3.85
CA SER A 160 7.99 -5.37 5.13
C SER A 160 8.08 -4.12 5.99
N SER A 161 6.93 -3.64 6.50
CA SER A 161 6.90 -2.50 7.43
C SER A 161 6.99 -3.01 8.86
N ILE A 162 8.03 -2.58 9.57
CA ILE A 162 8.26 -2.92 10.98
C ILE A 162 8.36 -1.65 11.82
N THR A 163 8.10 -1.75 13.13
CA THR A 163 8.19 -0.66 14.10
C THR A 163 9.00 -1.03 15.34
N GLY A 164 9.40 -2.29 15.44
CA GLY A 164 10.17 -2.85 16.53
C GLY A 164 10.49 -4.33 16.31
N PRO A 165 11.24 -4.95 17.24
CA PRO A 165 11.74 -6.31 17.12
C PRO A 165 10.65 -7.39 17.17
N GLU A 166 9.45 -7.06 17.61
CA GLU A 166 8.30 -7.96 17.62
C GLU A 166 7.68 -8.19 16.24
N ASN A 167 8.02 -7.35 15.24
CA ASN A 167 7.49 -7.49 13.90
C ASN A 167 8.37 -8.43 13.07
N SER A 168 7.72 -9.27 12.27
CA SER A 168 8.40 -10.09 11.28
C SER A 168 8.57 -9.35 9.97
N PHE A 169 9.57 -9.75 9.20
CA PHE A 169 9.73 -9.34 7.80
C PHE A 169 10.02 -10.56 6.92
N TRP A 170 9.80 -10.42 5.64
CA TRP A 170 10.05 -11.46 4.65
C TRP A 170 11.27 -11.10 3.81
N TRP A 171 12.06 -12.11 3.47
CA TRP A 171 13.19 -12.02 2.56
C TRP A 171 13.23 -13.24 1.64
N SER A 172 13.90 -13.11 0.50
CA SER A 172 13.99 -14.17 -0.51
C SER A 172 15.26 -13.96 -1.34
N GLU A 173 15.88 -15.06 -1.77
CA GLU A 173 17.01 -15.03 -2.71
C GLU A 173 16.57 -14.75 -4.16
N TYR A 174 15.26 -14.88 -4.45
CA TYR A 174 14.69 -14.77 -5.80
C TYR A 174 13.98 -13.44 -6.05
N HIS A 175 13.70 -12.67 -5.01
CA HIS A 175 12.94 -11.43 -5.09
C HIS A 175 13.73 -10.29 -4.46
N HIS A 176 13.64 -9.10 -5.04
CA HIS A 176 14.13 -7.91 -4.36
C HIS A 176 13.27 -7.62 -3.14
N THR A 177 13.93 -7.54 -1.98
CA THR A 177 13.27 -7.34 -0.69
C THR A 177 13.81 -6.13 0.05
N PHE A 178 12.95 -5.48 0.82
CA PHE A 178 13.35 -4.37 1.66
C PHE A 178 12.57 -4.32 2.97
N VAL A 179 13.10 -3.59 3.94
CA VAL A 179 12.44 -3.31 5.20
C VAL A 179 12.24 -1.79 5.32
N SER A 180 11.02 -1.37 5.62
CA SER A 180 10.72 -0.02 6.09
C SER A 180 10.53 -0.07 7.60
N TYR A 181 11.51 0.47 8.32
CA TYR A 181 11.49 0.65 9.76
C TYR A 181 11.00 2.05 10.09
N GLU A 182 9.71 2.26 9.87
CA GLU A 182 9.02 3.55 10.00
C GLU A 182 7.60 3.37 10.56
N PRO A 183 7.27 4.05 11.66
CA PRO A 183 8.17 4.77 12.57
C PRO A 183 9.02 3.80 13.40
N MET A 184 10.23 4.24 13.79
CA MET A 184 11.08 3.50 14.73
C MET A 184 10.55 3.71 16.16
N LEU A 185 9.66 2.83 16.61
CA LEU A 185 9.04 2.94 17.95
C LEU A 185 9.89 2.27 19.05
N LYS A 186 10.69 1.26 18.69
CA LYS A 186 11.55 0.52 19.62
C LYS A 186 12.89 0.22 18.94
N PRO A 187 14.01 0.13 19.67
CA PRO A 187 15.29 -0.28 19.10
C PRO A 187 15.19 -1.71 18.54
N LEU A 188 15.80 -1.98 17.37
CA LEU A 188 16.05 -3.34 16.90
C LEU A 188 17.13 -3.98 17.78
N GLY A 189 16.92 -5.25 18.18
CA GLY A 189 17.95 -6.03 18.87
C GLY A 189 19.08 -6.45 17.94
N ILE A 190 20.23 -6.88 18.52
CA ILE A 190 21.43 -7.32 17.75
C ILE A 190 21.08 -8.52 16.85
N ALA A 191 20.23 -9.45 17.32
CA ALA A 191 19.80 -10.61 16.54
C ALA A 191 18.98 -10.22 15.28
N ASP A 192 18.26 -9.10 15.35
CA ASP A 192 17.46 -8.60 14.24
C ASP A 192 18.33 -7.92 13.17
N GLY A 193 19.52 -7.40 13.56
CA GLY A 193 20.50 -6.84 12.63
C GLY A 193 21.04 -7.88 11.64
N ASP A 194 21.31 -9.12 12.11
CA ASP A 194 21.80 -10.21 11.25
C ASP A 194 20.72 -10.67 10.25
N ALA A 195 19.46 -10.67 10.66
CA ALA A 195 18.35 -11.00 9.77
C ALA A 195 18.08 -9.86 8.76
N ALA A 196 18.17 -8.60 9.20
CA ALA A 196 18.04 -7.44 8.32
C ALA A 196 19.13 -7.36 7.24
N ALA A 197 20.32 -7.94 7.49
CA ALA A 197 21.39 -8.04 6.49
C ALA A 197 21.02 -8.91 5.26
N LYS A 198 19.92 -9.66 5.31
CA LYS A 198 19.43 -10.50 4.21
C LYS A 198 18.54 -9.77 3.21
N VAL A 199 18.09 -8.57 3.51
CA VAL A 199 17.30 -7.75 2.59
C VAL A 199 18.20 -6.83 1.77
N ASP A 200 17.76 -6.47 0.56
CA ASP A 200 18.57 -5.64 -0.35
C ASP A 200 18.59 -4.16 0.07
N TRP A 201 17.60 -3.72 0.85
CA TRP A 201 17.46 -2.31 1.22
C TRP A 201 16.74 -2.13 2.56
N ILE A 202 17.18 -1.16 3.35
CA ILE A 202 16.56 -0.77 4.62
C ILE A 202 16.26 0.73 4.55
N ILE A 203 15.02 1.08 4.83
CA ILE A 203 14.56 2.44 5.05
C ILE A 203 14.36 2.61 6.56
N ALA A 204 14.91 3.67 7.14
CA ALA A 204 14.75 3.96 8.56
C ALA A 204 14.29 5.41 8.74
N GLY A 205 13.22 5.61 9.50
CA GLY A 205 12.67 6.93 9.77
C GLY A 205 12.06 7.05 11.15
N ALA A 206 12.25 8.20 11.79
CA ALA A 206 11.62 8.53 13.05
C ALA A 206 10.12 8.80 12.85
N GLU A 207 9.35 8.72 13.94
CA GLU A 207 7.99 9.23 13.96
C GLU A 207 8.02 10.75 13.79
N THR A 208 7.38 11.26 12.74
CA THR A 208 7.41 12.70 12.39
C THR A 208 6.27 13.50 13.00
N GLU A 209 5.47 12.91 13.89
CA GLU A 209 4.35 13.59 14.54
C GLU A 209 4.73 14.14 15.90
N ASN A 210 4.45 15.44 16.04
CA ASN A 210 4.46 16.26 17.23
C ASN A 210 4.50 15.44 18.55
N ILE A 211 5.69 15.15 19.00
CA ILE A 211 5.91 14.86 20.42
C ILE A 211 5.65 16.21 21.08
N GLU A 212 4.47 16.42 21.66
CA GLU A 212 4.32 17.42 22.70
C GLU A 212 5.27 17.02 23.82
N ILE A 213 6.44 17.66 23.85
CA ILE A 213 7.38 17.54 24.95
C ILE A 213 6.69 18.27 26.12
N HIS A 214 5.98 17.53 26.93
CA HIS A 214 5.58 18.03 28.24
C HIS A 214 6.85 18.18 29.09
N HIS A 215 7.30 19.44 29.25
CA HIS A 215 8.34 19.85 30.20
C HIS A 215 7.79 19.85 31.63
#